data_3b83462ee5bb44ce33e4481cfbdb66d3
#
_entry.id   3b83462ee5bb44ce33e4481cfbdb66d3
#
_cell.length_a   1.000
_cell.length_b   1.000
_cell.length_c   1.000
_cell.angle_alpha   90.00
_cell.angle_beta   90.00
_cell.angle_gamma   90.00
#
_symmetry.space_group_name_H-M   'P 1'
#
loop_
_entity.id
_entity.type
_entity.pdbx_description
1 polymer ?
#
loop_
_entity_poly.entity_id
_entity_poly.type
_entity_poly.pdbx_seq_one_letter_code
_entity_poly.pdbx_strand_id
1 'polypeptide(L)'
;MIKYVDIYDKDKVNDECGVFGVYKDSSDDFNIASLTREALYGLQHRGQVSAGITVNNNENFTTVKEFGMVSEVFNDKAIDKLGDGNIAVGHVRYSAHESLDRAANQPLVMRYIAGSLAIASNGAITNFAEIRQQLEHGGAIFQSNSNVEIMSYVIATERCTTDDLETAVLFAMDKLEGAYSAVLCGPSRLIGFRDKNGFRPLCIGKLNNSYIDRKSTRLNSSHYL
;
A
#
# COMPACT_ATOMS: atom_id res chain seq x y z
N MET A 1 4.45 38.55 28.76
CA MET A 1 3.37 37.88 27.99
C MET A 1 3.87 36.47 27.68
N ILE A 2 3.48 35.50 28.49
CA ILE A 2 3.91 34.09 28.36
C ILE A 2 3.03 33.48 27.27
N LYS A 3 3.62 33.10 26.14
CA LYS A 3 2.92 32.28 25.11
C LYS A 3 2.77 30.87 25.67
N TYR A 4 1.55 30.50 25.98
CA TYR A 4 1.22 29.09 26.18
C TYR A 4 1.45 28.35 24.86
N VAL A 5 2.46 27.51 24.81
CA VAL A 5 2.59 26.51 23.75
C VAL A 5 1.71 25.36 24.19
N ASP A 6 0.65 25.13 23.45
CA ASP A 6 -0.27 24.01 23.69
C ASP A 6 0.46 22.69 23.39
N ILE A 7 0.96 22.08 24.46
CA ILE A 7 1.73 20.83 24.38
C ILE A 7 0.81 19.63 24.05
N TYR A 8 -0.51 19.83 24.17
CA TYR A 8 -1.51 18.77 24.00
C TYR A 8 -1.86 18.44 22.55
N ASP A 9 -1.45 19.25 21.57
CA ASP A 9 -1.76 19.00 20.15
C ASP A 9 -0.70 18.13 19.42
N LYS A 10 0.39 17.79 20.12
CA LYS A 10 1.45 16.91 19.53
C LYS A 10 1.25 15.42 19.78
N ASP A 11 0.32 15.05 20.67
CA ASP A 11 0.06 13.65 21.03
C ASP A 11 -1.17 13.03 20.35
N LYS A 12 -1.81 13.76 19.43
CA LYS A 12 -2.76 13.11 18.52
C LYS A 12 -1.96 12.19 17.60
N VAL A 13 -2.12 10.89 17.81
CA VAL A 13 -1.73 9.88 16.83
C VAL A 13 -2.41 10.25 15.53
N ASN A 14 -1.71 10.95 14.66
CA ASN A 14 -2.22 11.31 13.35
C ASN A 14 -2.46 10.00 12.58
N ASP A 15 -3.70 9.75 12.23
CA ASP A 15 -4.07 8.65 11.37
C ASP A 15 -3.44 8.89 9.99
N GLU A 16 -2.37 8.16 9.72
CA GLU A 16 -1.65 8.24 8.45
C GLU A 16 -2.13 7.14 7.53
N CYS A 17 -2.32 7.41 6.25
CA CYS A 17 -2.60 6.51 5.13
C CYS A 17 -3.40 5.23 5.48
N GLY A 18 -4.17 4.71 4.56
CA GLY A 18 -4.82 3.40 4.63
C GLY A 18 -4.30 2.49 3.54
N VAL A 19 -4.00 1.23 3.88
CA VAL A 19 -3.66 0.18 2.92
C VAL A 19 -4.69 -0.92 2.95
N PHE A 20 -4.94 -1.52 1.80
CA PHE A 20 -5.86 -2.65 1.64
C PHE A 20 -5.31 -3.59 0.57
N GLY A 21 -5.47 -4.89 0.80
CA GLY A 21 -5.18 -5.92 -0.19
C GLY A 21 -6.22 -7.01 -0.15
N VAL A 22 -6.53 -7.59 -1.30
CA VAL A 22 -7.43 -8.73 -1.42
C VAL A 22 -6.90 -9.74 -2.43
N TYR A 23 -6.93 -11.01 -2.02
CA TYR A 23 -6.72 -12.16 -2.88
C TYR A 23 -8.06 -12.88 -3.04
N LYS A 24 -8.65 -12.81 -4.23
CA LYS A 24 -9.94 -13.38 -4.57
C LYS A 24 -9.78 -14.86 -4.90
N ASP A 25 -10.52 -15.71 -4.21
CA ASP A 25 -10.68 -17.12 -4.58
C ASP A 25 -11.55 -17.24 -5.83
N SER A 26 -11.24 -18.20 -6.68
CA SER A 26 -11.96 -18.42 -7.94
C SER A 26 -13.42 -18.82 -7.77
N SER A 27 -13.80 -19.31 -6.59
CA SER A 27 -15.18 -19.68 -6.24
C SER A 27 -16.03 -18.50 -5.78
N ASP A 28 -15.43 -17.35 -5.50
CA ASP A 28 -16.13 -16.17 -5.01
C ASP A 28 -16.59 -15.28 -6.19
N ASP A 29 -17.86 -14.87 -6.13
CA ASP A 29 -18.51 -14.05 -7.17
C ASP A 29 -18.69 -12.60 -6.69
N PHE A 30 -17.60 -11.83 -6.69
CA PHE A 30 -17.63 -10.38 -6.50
C PHE A 30 -16.61 -9.71 -7.43
N ASN A 31 -16.89 -8.47 -7.83
CA ASN A 31 -15.91 -7.65 -8.55
C ASN A 31 -14.86 -7.12 -7.58
N ILE A 32 -13.59 -7.46 -7.81
CA ILE A 32 -12.49 -7.16 -6.91
C ILE A 32 -12.20 -5.65 -6.81
N ALA A 33 -12.35 -4.91 -7.90
CA ALA A 33 -12.16 -3.46 -7.91
C ALA A 33 -13.24 -2.75 -7.07
N SER A 34 -14.50 -3.18 -7.21
CA SER A 34 -15.62 -2.66 -6.42
C SER A 34 -15.44 -2.95 -4.93
N LEU A 35 -15.07 -4.17 -4.57
CA LEU A 35 -14.77 -4.53 -3.18
C LEU A 35 -13.64 -3.67 -2.61
N THR A 36 -12.56 -3.47 -3.39
CA THR A 36 -11.42 -2.65 -2.96
C THR A 36 -11.84 -1.19 -2.77
N ARG A 37 -12.67 -0.62 -3.65
CA ARG A 37 -13.25 0.71 -3.47
C ARG A 37 -14.03 0.82 -2.16
N GLU A 38 -14.93 -0.13 -1.87
CA GLU A 38 -15.71 -0.13 -0.62
C GLU A 38 -14.81 -0.22 0.61
N ALA A 39 -13.76 -1.05 0.55
CA ALA A 39 -12.78 -1.13 1.62
C ALA A 39 -12.04 0.21 1.85
N LEU A 40 -11.67 0.90 0.77
CA LEU A 40 -11.04 2.22 0.83
C LEU A 40 -11.99 3.29 1.37
N TYR A 41 -13.30 3.22 1.10
CA TYR A 41 -14.29 4.08 1.77
C TYR A 41 -14.24 3.92 3.29
N GLY A 42 -14.17 2.69 3.77
CA GLY A 42 -14.00 2.42 5.20
C GLY A 42 -12.69 2.94 5.79
N LEU A 43 -11.68 3.18 4.94
CA LEU A 43 -10.38 3.73 5.31
C LEU A 43 -10.22 5.24 5.02
N GLN A 44 -11.23 5.90 4.44
CA GLN A 44 -11.15 7.28 3.98
C GLN A 44 -10.78 8.28 5.09
N HIS A 45 -11.17 8.00 6.33
CA HIS A 45 -10.80 8.82 7.49
C HIS A 45 -9.28 8.87 7.74
N ARG A 46 -8.52 7.93 7.15
CA ARG A 46 -7.06 7.84 7.25
C ARG A 46 -6.31 8.62 6.18
N GLY A 47 -6.98 9.00 5.08
CA GLY A 47 -6.31 9.73 4.00
C GLY A 47 -7.30 10.33 3.02
N GLN A 48 -7.16 11.62 2.72
CA GLN A 48 -8.06 12.39 1.88
C GLN A 48 -7.34 13.12 0.74
N VAL A 49 -6.03 12.93 0.59
CA VAL A 49 -5.22 13.62 -0.41
C VAL A 49 -5.25 12.91 -1.75
N SER A 50 -5.12 11.61 -1.76
CA SER A 50 -5.22 10.80 -2.97
C SER A 50 -5.71 9.40 -2.65
N ALA A 51 -6.29 8.74 -3.65
CA ALA A 51 -6.68 7.35 -3.59
C ALA A 51 -6.18 6.60 -4.82
N GLY A 52 -5.86 5.32 -4.66
CA GLY A 52 -5.40 4.47 -5.75
C GLY A 52 -5.78 3.02 -5.56
N ILE A 53 -6.05 2.35 -6.67
CA ILE A 53 -6.28 0.90 -6.76
C ILE A 53 -5.48 0.34 -7.91
N THR A 54 -4.81 -0.77 -7.66
CA THR A 54 -4.22 -1.62 -8.70
C THR A 54 -4.88 -2.99 -8.66
N VAL A 55 -5.38 -3.45 -9.78
CA VAL A 55 -5.93 -4.80 -9.98
C VAL A 55 -4.95 -5.59 -10.81
N ASN A 56 -4.64 -6.80 -10.37
CA ASN A 56 -3.89 -7.79 -11.11
C ASN A 56 -4.85 -8.85 -11.64
N ASN A 57 -4.92 -8.98 -12.96
CA ASN A 57 -5.63 -10.05 -13.65
C ASN A 57 -4.59 -10.90 -14.41
N ASN A 58 -4.17 -12.01 -13.80
CA ASN A 58 -3.20 -12.93 -14.38
C ASN A 58 -1.95 -12.20 -14.95
N GLU A 59 -1.23 -11.50 -14.05
CA GLU A 59 -0.03 -10.71 -14.33
C GLU A 59 -0.26 -9.40 -15.11
N ASN A 60 -1.50 -9.12 -15.53
CA ASN A 60 -1.87 -7.85 -16.13
C ASN A 60 -2.29 -6.86 -15.04
N PHE A 61 -1.44 -5.87 -14.78
CA PHE A 61 -1.66 -4.86 -13.76
C PHE A 61 -2.35 -3.64 -14.34
N THR A 62 -3.56 -3.36 -13.89
CA THR A 62 -4.31 -2.15 -14.24
C THR A 62 -4.39 -1.25 -13.01
N THR A 63 -4.02 0.03 -13.18
CA THR A 63 -3.99 1.00 -12.07
C THR A 63 -4.83 2.22 -12.40
N VAL A 64 -5.62 2.65 -11.42
CA VAL A 64 -6.24 3.97 -11.36
C VAL A 64 -5.83 4.61 -10.04
N LYS A 65 -5.19 5.78 -10.11
CA LYS A 65 -4.81 6.57 -8.93
C LYS A 65 -4.82 8.05 -9.26
N GLU A 66 -5.37 8.86 -8.37
CA GLU A 66 -5.48 10.30 -8.57
C GLU A 66 -5.58 11.02 -7.22
N PHE A 67 -5.39 12.33 -7.24
CA PHE A 67 -5.72 13.20 -6.12
C PHE A 67 -7.24 13.24 -5.92
N GLY A 68 -7.66 13.32 -4.67
CA GLY A 68 -9.06 13.38 -4.27
C GLY A 68 -9.48 12.21 -3.38
N MET A 69 -10.72 12.28 -2.95
CA MET A 69 -11.35 11.25 -2.13
C MET A 69 -11.72 10.01 -2.96
N VAL A 70 -11.96 8.90 -2.29
CA VAL A 70 -12.35 7.62 -2.93
C VAL A 70 -13.56 7.81 -3.86
N SER A 71 -14.57 8.60 -3.44
CA SER A 71 -15.77 8.89 -4.25
C SER A 71 -15.48 9.69 -5.52
N GLU A 72 -14.46 10.53 -5.49
CA GLU A 72 -14.08 11.37 -6.63
C GLU A 72 -13.25 10.59 -7.63
N VAL A 73 -12.31 9.77 -7.13
CA VAL A 73 -11.37 8.99 -7.94
C VAL A 73 -12.02 7.78 -8.58
N PHE A 74 -12.88 7.05 -7.83
CA PHE A 74 -13.42 5.77 -8.29
C PHE A 74 -14.91 5.85 -8.63
N ASN A 75 -15.22 6.62 -9.69
CA ASN A 75 -16.51 6.54 -10.36
C ASN A 75 -16.65 5.23 -11.17
N ASP A 76 -17.83 4.95 -11.71
CA ASP A 76 -18.10 3.71 -12.45
C ASP A 76 -17.13 3.49 -13.61
N LYS A 77 -16.76 4.54 -14.35
CA LYS A 77 -15.78 4.44 -15.45
C LYS A 77 -14.39 4.01 -14.95
N ALA A 78 -13.99 4.46 -13.77
CA ALA A 78 -12.72 4.07 -13.17
C ALA A 78 -12.75 2.60 -12.73
N ILE A 79 -13.86 2.14 -12.18
CA ILE A 79 -14.08 0.72 -11.81
C ILE A 79 -14.10 -0.15 -13.07
N ASP A 80 -14.83 0.25 -14.11
CA ASP A 80 -14.85 -0.47 -15.39
C ASP A 80 -13.45 -0.57 -16.01
N LYS A 81 -12.65 0.50 -15.93
CA LYS A 81 -11.26 0.51 -16.39
C LYS A 81 -10.37 -0.44 -15.60
N LEU A 82 -10.55 -0.51 -14.28
CA LEU A 82 -9.82 -1.45 -13.42
C LEU A 82 -10.18 -2.90 -13.75
N GLY A 83 -11.44 -3.14 -14.11
CA GLY A 83 -11.95 -4.45 -14.44
C GLY A 83 -12.02 -5.40 -13.24
N ASP A 84 -11.98 -6.69 -13.52
CA ASP A 84 -11.90 -7.73 -12.49
C ASP A 84 -10.54 -8.44 -12.55
N GLY A 85 -10.21 -9.17 -11.49
CA GLY A 85 -8.95 -9.90 -11.36
C GLY A 85 -8.94 -10.80 -10.14
N ASN A 86 -7.79 -11.35 -9.84
CA ASN A 86 -7.61 -12.25 -8.72
C ASN A 86 -6.90 -11.58 -7.52
N ILE A 87 -6.19 -10.48 -7.74
CA ILE A 87 -5.53 -9.73 -6.65
C ILE A 87 -5.77 -8.25 -6.85
N ALA A 88 -6.04 -7.52 -5.76
CA ALA A 88 -6.03 -6.07 -5.80
C ALA A 88 -5.35 -5.47 -4.57
N VAL A 89 -4.72 -4.31 -4.78
CA VAL A 89 -4.11 -3.48 -3.74
C VAL A 89 -4.70 -2.08 -3.83
N GLY A 90 -5.10 -1.55 -2.69
CA GLY A 90 -5.69 -0.22 -2.55
C GLY A 90 -4.96 0.65 -1.54
N HIS A 91 -5.02 1.96 -1.75
CA HIS A 91 -4.39 2.95 -0.88
C HIS A 91 -5.21 4.24 -0.79
N VAL A 92 -5.29 4.81 0.40
CA VAL A 92 -5.70 6.21 0.63
C VAL A 92 -4.56 6.94 1.32
N ARG A 93 -4.18 8.09 0.74
CA ARG A 93 -3.02 8.87 1.18
C ARG A 93 -3.43 9.97 2.13
N TYR A 94 -2.74 10.06 3.25
CA TYR A 94 -2.63 11.26 4.07
C TYR A 94 -1.32 11.99 3.75
N SER A 95 -1.34 13.30 3.75
CA SER A 95 -0.12 14.12 3.68
C SER A 95 -0.29 15.35 4.57
N ALA A 96 0.61 15.54 5.51
CA ALA A 96 0.69 16.73 6.32
C ALA A 96 1.31 17.93 5.58
N HIS A 97 1.93 17.69 4.44
CA HIS A 97 2.59 18.69 3.61
C HIS A 97 1.92 18.76 2.24
N GLU A 98 1.74 19.97 1.72
CA GLU A 98 1.08 20.26 0.45
C GLU A 98 1.83 19.80 -0.81
N SER A 99 2.89 19.01 -0.71
CA SER A 99 3.58 18.51 -1.90
C SER A 99 2.70 17.52 -2.65
N LEU A 100 2.03 18.04 -3.68
CA LEU A 100 1.19 17.28 -4.61
C LEU A 100 2.08 16.54 -5.63
N ASP A 101 2.94 15.66 -5.13
CA ASP A 101 3.74 14.81 -6.00
C ASP A 101 2.91 13.59 -6.44
N ARG A 102 2.52 13.57 -7.73
CA ARG A 102 1.78 12.45 -8.34
C ARG A 102 2.58 11.15 -8.34
N ALA A 103 3.90 11.23 -8.43
CA ALA A 103 4.77 10.05 -8.44
C ALA A 103 4.69 9.31 -7.10
N ALA A 104 4.42 10.04 -6.01
CA ALA A 104 4.24 9.45 -4.68
C ALA A 104 2.83 8.87 -4.41
N ASN A 105 1.87 8.99 -5.36
CA ASN A 105 0.56 8.36 -5.21
C ASN A 105 0.69 6.85 -5.35
N GLN A 106 0.05 6.13 -4.43
CA GLN A 106 0.10 4.68 -4.34
C GLN A 106 -1.23 4.05 -4.79
N PRO A 107 -1.24 2.76 -5.20
CA PRO A 107 -0.12 1.83 -5.23
C PRO A 107 0.97 2.23 -6.22
N LEU A 108 2.23 1.93 -5.91
CA LEU A 108 3.33 2.05 -6.85
C LEU A 108 3.45 0.74 -7.62
N VAL A 109 3.41 0.82 -8.95
CA VAL A 109 3.64 -0.33 -9.82
C VAL A 109 5.02 -0.22 -10.44
N MET A 110 5.81 -1.27 -10.26
CA MET A 110 7.14 -1.38 -10.85
C MET A 110 7.26 -2.66 -11.66
N ARG A 111 7.98 -2.57 -12.78
CA ARG A 111 8.32 -3.72 -13.60
C ARG A 111 9.83 -3.97 -13.51
N TYR A 112 10.18 -5.22 -13.26
CA TYR A 112 11.56 -5.66 -13.17
C TYR A 112 11.73 -7.04 -13.81
N ILE A 113 12.90 -7.65 -13.73
CA ILE A 113 13.23 -8.88 -14.46
C ILE A 113 12.33 -10.08 -14.11
N ALA A 114 11.83 -10.16 -12.88
CA ALA A 114 10.96 -11.25 -12.43
C ALA A 114 9.44 -10.93 -12.56
N GLY A 115 9.08 -9.92 -13.35
CA GLY A 115 7.68 -9.53 -13.60
C GLY A 115 7.32 -8.15 -13.09
N SER A 116 6.05 -7.96 -12.77
CA SER A 116 5.56 -6.71 -12.18
C SER A 116 5.19 -6.91 -10.72
N LEU A 117 5.32 -5.85 -9.93
CA LEU A 117 4.77 -5.79 -8.59
C LEU A 117 4.06 -4.45 -8.36
N ALA A 118 3.03 -4.50 -7.50
CA ALA A 118 2.33 -3.32 -7.01
C ALA A 118 2.40 -3.31 -5.50
N ILE A 119 2.79 -2.18 -4.92
CA ILE A 119 2.96 -2.05 -3.48
C ILE A 119 2.26 -0.79 -2.97
N ALA A 120 1.60 -0.93 -1.83
CA ALA A 120 1.09 0.16 -1.03
C ALA A 120 1.60 0.05 0.40
N SER A 121 1.99 1.17 0.99
CA SER A 121 2.51 1.20 2.35
C SER A 121 2.00 2.38 3.14
N ASN A 122 2.03 2.21 4.44
CA ASN A 122 1.81 3.27 5.41
C ASN A 122 2.92 3.27 6.44
N GLY A 123 3.40 4.44 6.76
CA GLY A 123 4.48 4.66 7.72
C GLY A 123 5.73 5.24 7.12
N ALA A 124 6.82 5.19 7.86
CA ALA A 124 8.09 5.79 7.47
C ALA A 124 9.26 4.82 7.69
N ILE A 125 10.24 4.92 6.82
CA ILE A 125 11.53 4.23 6.91
C ILE A 125 12.54 5.24 7.48
N THR A 126 13.17 4.91 8.59
CA THR A 126 14.10 5.80 9.29
C THR A 126 15.47 5.85 8.62
N ASN A 127 15.92 4.76 8.04
CA ASN A 127 17.18 4.66 7.28
C ASN A 127 16.99 4.96 5.78
N PHE A 128 15.92 5.73 5.41
CA PHE A 128 15.58 6.09 4.04
C PHE A 128 16.74 6.69 3.25
N ALA A 129 17.41 7.70 3.81
CA ALA A 129 18.48 8.42 3.10
C ALA A 129 19.68 7.52 2.81
N GLU A 130 20.03 6.65 3.76
CA GLU A 130 21.14 5.70 3.61
C GLU A 130 20.85 4.67 2.51
N ILE A 131 19.68 4.02 2.57
CA ILE A 131 19.29 3.02 1.56
C ILE A 131 19.21 3.69 0.19
N ARG A 132 18.57 4.87 0.09
CA ARG A 132 18.48 5.60 -1.16
C ARG A 132 19.87 5.86 -1.77
N GLN A 133 20.81 6.37 -0.98
CA GLN A 133 22.17 6.63 -1.44
C GLN A 133 22.86 5.36 -1.95
N GLN A 134 22.70 4.24 -1.24
CA GLN A 134 23.27 2.95 -1.67
C GLN A 134 22.68 2.48 -3.01
N LEU A 135 21.35 2.59 -3.17
CA LEU A 135 20.65 2.20 -4.40
C LEU A 135 21.05 3.12 -5.58
N GLU A 136 21.14 4.43 -5.37
CA GLU A 136 21.57 5.41 -6.39
C GLU A 136 23.01 5.14 -6.84
N HIS A 137 23.92 4.80 -5.93
CA HIS A 137 25.27 4.36 -6.29
C HIS A 137 25.28 3.06 -7.10
N GLY A 138 24.27 2.19 -6.89
CA GLY A 138 24.04 1.00 -7.70
C GLY A 138 23.34 1.27 -9.04
N GLY A 139 23.01 2.52 -9.35
CA GLY A 139 22.36 2.91 -10.60
C GLY A 139 20.84 2.99 -10.55
N ALA A 140 20.20 2.91 -9.37
CA ALA A 140 18.75 3.10 -9.24
C ALA A 140 18.38 4.56 -9.58
N ILE A 141 17.27 4.73 -10.31
CA ILE A 141 16.72 6.03 -10.70
C ILE A 141 15.36 6.20 -10.04
N PHE A 142 15.30 7.10 -9.06
CA PHE A 142 14.07 7.39 -8.32
C PHE A 142 13.23 8.46 -9.01
N GLN A 143 11.91 8.28 -8.97
CA GLN A 143 10.94 9.23 -9.52
C GLN A 143 10.27 10.07 -8.43
N SER A 144 10.38 9.65 -7.17
CA SER A 144 9.79 10.33 -6.02
C SER A 144 10.69 10.24 -4.78
N ASN A 145 10.26 10.88 -3.70
CA ASN A 145 10.85 10.72 -2.38
C ASN A 145 9.95 9.86 -1.46
N SER A 146 9.25 8.87 -2.02
CA SER A 146 8.33 8.05 -1.26
C SER A 146 9.02 6.83 -0.64
N ASN A 147 8.61 6.48 0.58
CA ASN A 147 9.11 5.26 1.25
C ASN A 147 8.76 4.00 0.44
N VAL A 148 7.61 4.00 -0.24
CA VAL A 148 7.17 2.85 -1.03
C VAL A 148 8.09 2.58 -2.22
N GLU A 149 8.69 3.60 -2.79
CA GLU A 149 9.65 3.43 -3.89
C GLU A 149 10.95 2.78 -3.41
N ILE A 150 11.47 3.19 -2.25
CA ILE A 150 12.60 2.52 -1.59
C ILE A 150 12.29 1.05 -1.32
N MET A 151 11.12 0.76 -0.69
CA MET A 151 10.70 -0.63 -0.43
C MET A 151 10.69 -1.47 -1.70
N SER A 152 10.16 -0.90 -2.79
CA SER A 152 10.07 -1.60 -4.08
C SER A 152 11.44 -1.94 -4.65
N TYR A 153 12.39 -1.00 -4.59
CA TYR A 153 13.76 -1.24 -5.05
C TYR A 153 14.48 -2.29 -4.20
N VAL A 154 14.37 -2.20 -2.88
CA VAL A 154 14.98 -3.19 -1.97
C VAL A 154 14.42 -4.59 -2.26
N ILE A 155 13.09 -4.74 -2.34
CA ILE A 155 12.45 -6.04 -2.63
C ILE A 155 12.87 -6.54 -4.02
N ALA A 156 12.89 -5.69 -5.04
CA ALA A 156 13.30 -6.08 -6.38
C ALA A 156 14.77 -6.53 -6.43
N THR A 157 15.65 -5.86 -5.69
CA THR A 157 17.08 -6.23 -5.58
C THR A 157 17.23 -7.59 -4.88
N GLU A 158 16.56 -7.80 -3.75
CA GLU A 158 16.57 -9.10 -3.06
C GLU A 158 16.02 -10.22 -3.95
N ARG A 159 14.96 -9.94 -4.71
CA ARG A 159 14.34 -10.92 -5.61
C ARG A 159 15.27 -11.35 -6.75
N CYS A 160 16.26 -10.56 -7.11
CA CYS A 160 17.27 -10.97 -8.09
C CYS A 160 18.22 -12.08 -7.57
N THR A 161 18.29 -12.26 -6.26
CA THR A 161 19.20 -13.21 -5.59
C THR A 161 18.46 -14.30 -4.81
N THR A 162 17.12 -14.28 -4.81
CA THR A 162 16.26 -15.27 -4.13
C THR A 162 15.36 -15.99 -5.11
N ASP A 163 14.93 -17.19 -4.76
CA ASP A 163 14.10 -18.04 -5.63
C ASP A 163 12.62 -17.62 -5.66
N ASP A 164 12.14 -16.97 -4.57
CA ASP A 164 10.74 -16.57 -4.44
C ASP A 164 10.59 -15.14 -3.87
N LEU A 165 9.39 -14.59 -4.04
CA LEU A 165 9.08 -13.23 -3.61
C LEU A 165 8.96 -13.11 -2.09
N GLU A 166 8.48 -14.14 -1.44
CA GLU A 166 8.31 -14.22 0.01
C GLU A 166 9.65 -14.08 0.72
N THR A 167 10.65 -14.83 0.29
CA THR A 167 12.03 -14.76 0.81
C THR A 167 12.66 -13.39 0.51
N ALA A 168 12.43 -12.83 -0.66
CA ALA A 168 12.88 -11.47 -1.00
C ALA A 168 12.29 -10.40 -0.07
N VAL A 169 11.00 -10.51 0.27
CA VAL A 169 10.35 -9.60 1.23
C VAL A 169 10.94 -9.75 2.63
N LEU A 170 11.20 -10.98 3.09
CA LEU A 170 11.84 -11.21 4.40
C LEU A 170 13.24 -10.56 4.47
N PHE A 171 14.07 -10.73 3.45
CA PHE A 171 15.39 -10.09 3.40
C PHE A 171 15.30 -8.56 3.28
N ALA A 172 14.30 -8.04 2.55
CA ALA A 172 14.03 -6.61 2.50
C ALA A 172 13.64 -6.06 3.88
N MET A 173 12.80 -6.77 4.64
CA MET A 173 12.41 -6.39 6.01
C MET A 173 13.61 -6.33 6.96
N ASP A 174 14.65 -7.13 6.74
CA ASP A 174 15.89 -7.07 7.53
C ASP A 174 16.69 -5.80 7.28
N LYS A 175 16.58 -5.21 6.10
CA LYS A 175 17.27 -3.98 5.69
C LYS A 175 16.49 -2.71 5.98
N LEU A 176 15.16 -2.80 6.05
CA LEU A 176 14.26 -1.67 6.25
C LEU A 176 14.06 -1.40 7.74
N GLU A 177 14.50 -0.25 8.21
CA GLU A 177 14.28 0.21 9.58
C GLU A 177 13.16 1.24 9.62
N GLY A 178 12.32 1.22 10.67
CA GLY A 178 11.26 2.21 10.83
C GLY A 178 9.96 1.62 11.36
N ALA A 179 8.89 2.36 11.14
CA ALA A 179 7.53 1.97 11.52
C ALA A 179 6.65 1.96 10.28
N TYR A 180 6.34 0.78 9.76
CA TYR A 180 5.58 0.64 8.52
C TYR A 180 4.68 -0.60 8.51
N SER A 181 3.64 -0.54 7.68
CA SER A 181 2.90 -1.70 7.20
C SER A 181 2.68 -1.58 5.69
N ALA A 182 2.77 -2.67 4.96
CA ALA A 182 2.71 -2.68 3.52
C ALA A 182 1.95 -3.90 3.00
N VAL A 183 1.36 -3.73 1.82
CA VAL A 183 0.73 -4.78 1.05
C VAL A 183 1.35 -4.79 -0.34
N LEU A 184 1.83 -5.94 -0.75
CA LEU A 184 2.51 -6.18 -2.01
C LEU A 184 1.72 -7.21 -2.84
N CYS A 185 1.40 -6.85 -4.07
CA CYS A 185 0.90 -7.76 -5.09
C CYS A 185 2.04 -8.11 -6.05
N GLY A 186 2.43 -9.36 -6.10
CA GLY A 186 3.26 -9.94 -7.15
C GLY A 186 2.42 -10.55 -8.28
N PRO A 187 3.04 -11.26 -9.23
CA PRO A 187 2.33 -11.89 -10.33
C PRO A 187 1.18 -12.82 -9.90
N SER A 188 1.40 -13.62 -8.86
CA SER A 188 0.42 -14.60 -8.34
C SER A 188 0.32 -14.60 -6.80
N ARG A 189 0.86 -13.61 -6.13
CA ARG A 189 0.96 -13.54 -4.67
C ARG A 189 0.47 -12.20 -4.14
N LEU A 190 -0.23 -12.27 -3.01
CA LEU A 190 -0.50 -11.11 -2.15
C LEU A 190 0.25 -11.30 -0.85
N ILE A 191 1.08 -10.35 -0.48
CA ILE A 191 1.92 -10.42 0.71
C ILE A 191 1.65 -9.19 1.57
N GLY A 192 1.19 -9.39 2.79
CA GLY A 192 1.14 -8.35 3.81
C GLY A 192 2.36 -8.45 4.73
N PHE A 193 3.05 -7.35 4.97
CA PHE A 193 4.21 -7.32 5.85
C PHE A 193 4.31 -6.00 6.63
N ARG A 194 5.00 -6.01 7.75
CA ARG A 194 5.15 -4.85 8.63
C ARG A 194 6.52 -4.84 9.31
N ASP A 195 6.86 -3.71 9.89
CA ASP A 195 8.10 -3.57 10.66
C ASP A 195 8.24 -4.62 11.77
N LYS A 196 9.49 -4.95 12.12
CA LYS A 196 9.84 -5.99 13.11
C LYS A 196 9.21 -5.78 14.48
N ASN A 197 8.97 -4.52 14.87
CA ASN A 197 8.42 -4.17 16.17
C ASN A 197 6.87 -4.11 16.14
N GLY A 198 6.28 -4.16 14.95
CA GLY A 198 4.83 -4.12 14.76
C GLY A 198 4.18 -2.79 15.17
N PHE A 199 4.91 -1.67 15.02
CA PHE A 199 4.38 -0.34 15.35
C PHE A 199 3.14 0.01 14.52
N ARG A 200 3.13 -0.38 13.24
CA ARG A 200 1.96 -0.17 12.39
C ARG A 200 1.13 -1.45 12.34
N PRO A 201 -0.17 -1.38 12.65
CA PRO A 201 -1.03 -2.56 12.61
C PRO A 201 -1.23 -3.06 11.18
N LEU A 202 -1.36 -4.37 11.06
CA LEU A 202 -1.77 -5.07 9.85
C LEU A 202 -2.63 -6.25 10.27
N CYS A 203 -3.80 -6.43 9.66
CA CYS A 203 -4.77 -7.45 10.04
C CYS A 203 -5.15 -8.27 8.82
N ILE A 204 -5.08 -9.58 8.93
CA ILE A 204 -5.57 -10.51 7.91
C ILE A 204 -6.98 -10.94 8.27
N GLY A 205 -7.88 -10.86 7.33
CA GLY A 205 -9.26 -11.33 7.42
C GLY A 205 -9.61 -12.33 6.32
N LYS A 206 -10.76 -12.94 6.46
CA LYS A 206 -11.32 -13.82 5.45
C LYS A 206 -12.71 -13.32 5.07
N LEU A 207 -12.97 -13.26 3.76
CA LEU A 207 -14.27 -12.96 3.19
C LEU A 207 -14.66 -14.14 2.28
N ASN A 208 -15.64 -14.93 2.69
CA ASN A 208 -15.98 -16.22 2.06
C ASN A 208 -14.73 -17.12 1.96
N ASN A 209 -14.25 -17.43 0.76
CA ASN A 209 -13.04 -18.20 0.52
C ASN A 209 -11.81 -17.31 0.24
N SER A 210 -12.02 -16.01 0.05
CA SER A 210 -10.98 -15.02 -0.25
C SER A 210 -10.28 -14.50 1.01
N TYR A 211 -9.05 -14.02 0.85
CA TYR A 211 -8.27 -13.40 1.92
C TYR A 211 -8.19 -11.88 1.70
N ILE A 212 -8.33 -11.14 2.78
CA ILE A 212 -8.19 -9.70 2.81
C ILE A 212 -7.13 -9.29 3.83
N ASP A 213 -6.36 -8.28 3.49
CA ASP A 213 -5.39 -7.66 4.39
C ASP A 213 -5.78 -6.18 4.58
N ARG A 214 -5.94 -5.77 5.83
CA ARG A 214 -6.45 -4.44 6.17
C ARG A 214 -5.76 -3.86 7.40
N LYS A 215 -5.46 -2.58 7.34
CA LYS A 215 -4.95 -1.79 8.46
C LYS A 215 -6.09 -1.13 9.26
N SER A 216 -6.85 -1.86 10.05
CA SER A 216 -7.70 -1.27 11.11
C SER A 216 -8.20 -2.32 12.08
N THR A 217 -8.03 -2.05 13.38
CA THR A 217 -8.46 -2.90 14.50
C THR A 217 -9.91 -2.68 14.95
N ARG A 218 -10.70 -1.85 14.29
CA ARG A 218 -12.13 -1.77 14.56
C ARG A 218 -12.88 -2.82 13.75
N LEU A 219 -12.79 -4.06 14.21
CA LEU A 219 -13.74 -5.11 13.90
C LEU A 219 -15.03 -4.84 14.71
N ASN A 220 -15.91 -4.01 14.19
CA ASN A 220 -17.33 -4.23 14.45
C ASN A 220 -17.80 -5.24 13.40
N SER A 221 -17.67 -6.51 13.74
CA SER A 221 -18.06 -7.66 12.92
C SER A 221 -19.58 -7.90 12.85
N SER A 222 -20.40 -6.87 13.10
CA SER A 222 -21.85 -7.05 13.19
C SER A 222 -22.67 -6.36 12.09
N HIS A 223 -22.06 -5.80 11.05
CA HIS A 223 -22.80 -5.11 9.99
C HIS A 223 -22.24 -5.33 8.60
N TYR A 224 -22.09 -6.58 8.15
CA TYR A 224 -22.06 -6.88 6.70
C TYR A 224 -22.58 -8.31 6.50
N LEU A 225 -23.87 -8.41 6.39
CA LEU A 225 -24.56 -9.43 5.62
C LEU A 225 -25.20 -8.73 4.44
#